data_65087bea9f93f234256811d8db261ac1
#
_entry.id   65087bea9f93f234256811d8db261ac1
#
_cell.length_a   1.000
_cell.length_b   1.000
_cell.length_c   1.000
_cell.angle_alpha   90.00
_cell.angle_beta   90.00
_cell.angle_gamma   90.00
#
_symmetry.space_group_name_H-M   'P 1'
#
loop_
_entity.id
_entity.type
_entity.pdbx_description
1 polymer ?
#
loop_
_entity_poly.entity_id
_entity_poly.type
_entity_poly.pdbx_seq_one_letter_code
_entity_poly.pdbx_strand_id
1 'polypeptide(L)'
;MKLTRQQFLRVLPVTVLALSGCAASETAPASTEELVFDHACPLDYATQFTADCYEGGYTMLTLTESGEQFLVTPEDAAEVEGLPESVTVLRQPVRNIYLVSTSVMDLFLALDGLDSVTLSGTQAEGWYLDEARAAMEAGRIAYAGKYSAPDYEKILAANCGLAIENTMIYHTPEVKEQLERFGIPVLVERSSYESGPLARLEWLKFWGILLGKEELAEQEFARQVERLAPLTGQASTGKRCAFFSITANNLANVRKGGDYVAQMIEMAGGDYVFADLTDNGNNLSTMNLPLEDFYAGAKDADVLLYNSTIEGVVHTTEELVAKCPLLAEFKAVQSGSVWCTTQSFFQQSTALVDFVLDLHRVFTENDPADLQFLRKVE
;
A
#
# COMPACT_ATOMS: atom_id res chain seq x y z
N MET A 1 9.75 -18.25 -17.90
CA MET A 1 9.47 -18.21 -19.36
C MET A 1 8.21 -17.36 -19.48
N LYS A 2 8.31 -16.12 -19.97
CA LYS A 2 7.17 -15.20 -20.05
C LYS A 2 6.22 -15.70 -21.15
N LEU A 3 5.02 -16.11 -20.76
CA LEU A 3 3.94 -16.41 -21.69
C LEU A 3 3.36 -15.09 -22.22
N THR A 4 3.36 -14.92 -23.53
CA THR A 4 2.78 -13.74 -24.17
C THR A 4 1.27 -13.87 -24.28
N ARG A 5 0.53 -12.73 -24.25
CA ARG A 5 -0.94 -12.56 -24.38
C ARG A 5 -1.63 -13.46 -25.41
N GLN A 6 -0.90 -13.97 -26.39
CA GLN A 6 -1.45 -14.78 -27.49
C GLN A 6 -1.53 -16.31 -27.22
N GLN A 7 -1.00 -16.79 -26.11
CA GLN A 7 -0.97 -18.24 -25.83
C GLN A 7 -2.21 -18.75 -25.05
N PHE A 8 -3.04 -17.87 -24.52
CA PHE A 8 -4.27 -18.22 -23.81
C PHE A 8 -5.46 -18.59 -24.74
N LEU A 9 -5.37 -18.37 -26.04
CA LEU A 9 -6.49 -18.45 -26.99
C LEU A 9 -6.62 -19.79 -27.73
N ARG A 10 -6.13 -20.91 -27.22
CA ARG A 10 -6.33 -22.22 -27.87
C ARG A 10 -6.64 -23.33 -26.87
N VAL A 11 -7.92 -23.47 -26.49
CA VAL A 11 -8.48 -24.72 -26.01
C VAL A 11 -9.59 -25.15 -26.99
N LEU A 12 -9.45 -26.34 -27.54
CA LEU A 12 -10.35 -26.96 -28.55
C LEU A 12 -11.62 -27.49 -27.89
N PRO A 13 -12.78 -27.42 -28.56
CA PRO A 13 -14.03 -27.96 -28.03
C PRO A 13 -14.08 -29.48 -28.07
N VAL A 14 -14.46 -30.10 -26.96
CA VAL A 14 -14.80 -31.53 -26.91
C VAL A 14 -16.31 -31.68 -27.04
N THR A 15 -16.77 -32.31 -28.13
CA THR A 15 -18.17 -32.62 -28.39
C THR A 15 -18.58 -33.87 -27.61
N VAL A 16 -19.56 -33.76 -26.71
CA VAL A 16 -20.13 -34.90 -26.00
C VAL A 16 -21.49 -35.29 -26.62
N LEU A 17 -21.60 -36.53 -27.07
CA LEU A 17 -22.84 -37.14 -27.53
C LEU A 17 -23.73 -37.54 -26.36
N ALA A 18 -24.98 -37.09 -26.38
CA ALA A 18 -26.01 -37.46 -25.41
C ALA A 18 -26.61 -38.86 -25.69
N LEU A 19 -26.66 -39.71 -24.66
CA LEU A 19 -27.49 -40.91 -24.61
C LEU A 19 -28.53 -40.76 -23.51
N SER A 20 -29.81 -40.84 -23.88
CA SER A 20 -30.99 -40.69 -23.03
C SER A 20 -31.22 -41.89 -22.11
N GLY A 21 -31.48 -41.64 -20.81
CA GLY A 21 -31.96 -42.69 -19.87
C GLY A 21 -32.49 -42.08 -18.57
N CYS A 22 -33.75 -42.36 -18.24
CA CYS A 22 -34.66 -41.90 -17.20
C CYS A 22 -34.19 -41.49 -15.81
N ALA A 23 -34.68 -40.32 -15.40
CA ALA A 23 -35.25 -39.90 -14.11
C ALA A 23 -34.54 -40.26 -12.80
N ALA A 24 -33.75 -39.31 -12.33
CA ALA A 24 -33.55 -38.96 -10.93
C ALA A 24 -33.51 -37.45 -10.88
N SER A 25 -33.98 -36.84 -9.78
CA SER A 25 -34.04 -35.39 -9.56
C SER A 25 -32.65 -34.83 -9.68
N GLU A 26 -32.24 -34.34 -10.84
CA GLU A 26 -30.97 -33.72 -11.11
C GLU A 26 -31.03 -32.28 -10.61
N THR A 27 -30.24 -31.95 -9.57
CA THR A 27 -29.70 -30.59 -9.38
C THR A 27 -29.10 -30.21 -10.73
N ALA A 28 -29.57 -29.11 -11.30
CA ALA A 28 -29.03 -28.59 -12.54
C ALA A 28 -27.50 -28.45 -12.41
N PRO A 29 -26.70 -28.89 -13.40
CA PRO A 29 -25.26 -28.67 -13.37
C PRO A 29 -25.02 -27.17 -13.33
N ALA A 30 -24.14 -26.73 -12.43
CA ALA A 30 -23.62 -25.36 -12.44
C ALA A 30 -23.11 -25.09 -13.85
N SER A 31 -23.60 -24.02 -14.48
CA SER A 31 -23.12 -23.62 -15.80
C SER A 31 -21.66 -23.15 -15.62
N THR A 32 -20.74 -23.88 -16.25
CA THR A 32 -19.33 -23.44 -16.30
C THR A 32 -19.22 -22.34 -17.34
N GLU A 33 -18.70 -21.20 -16.92
CA GLU A 33 -18.46 -20.06 -17.81
C GLU A 33 -17.00 -20.05 -18.25
N GLU A 34 -16.79 -19.85 -19.56
CA GLU A 34 -15.47 -19.57 -20.12
C GLU A 34 -15.19 -18.07 -19.95
N LEU A 35 -14.01 -17.70 -19.40
CA LEU A 35 -13.62 -16.32 -19.25
C LEU A 35 -13.41 -15.65 -20.62
N VAL A 36 -14.29 -14.74 -20.99
CA VAL A 36 -14.18 -13.93 -22.21
C VAL A 36 -13.60 -12.57 -21.83
N PHE A 37 -12.38 -12.30 -22.30
CA PHE A 37 -11.72 -11.02 -22.06
C PHE A 37 -12.53 -9.88 -22.68
N ASP A 38 -12.83 -8.86 -21.89
CA ASP A 38 -13.52 -7.65 -22.32
C ASP A 38 -12.51 -6.51 -22.54
N HIS A 39 -11.90 -6.01 -21.47
CA HIS A 39 -10.92 -4.93 -21.55
C HIS A 39 -9.92 -4.96 -20.36
N ALA A 40 -8.79 -4.29 -20.54
CA ALA A 40 -7.93 -3.99 -19.39
C ALA A 40 -8.50 -2.81 -18.62
N CYS A 41 -8.70 -2.96 -17.31
CA CYS A 41 -9.14 -1.86 -16.47
C CYS A 41 -8.08 -0.74 -16.50
N PRO A 42 -8.45 0.52 -16.79
CA PRO A 42 -7.47 1.59 -16.96
C PRO A 42 -6.76 1.92 -15.65
N LEU A 43 -5.42 1.94 -15.71
CA LEU A 43 -4.55 2.42 -14.66
C LEU A 43 -3.66 3.51 -15.24
N ASP A 44 -3.70 4.69 -14.64
CA ASP A 44 -2.98 5.85 -15.14
C ASP A 44 -1.57 5.97 -14.54
N TYR A 45 -1.39 5.47 -13.31
CA TYR A 45 -0.17 5.67 -12.52
C TYR A 45 0.40 4.37 -11.96
N ALA A 46 -0.44 3.45 -11.46
CA ALA A 46 0.00 2.23 -10.79
C ALA A 46 0.73 1.28 -11.73
N THR A 47 1.83 0.69 -11.24
CA THR A 47 2.70 -0.20 -11.99
C THR A 47 2.90 -1.56 -11.33
N GLN A 48 2.57 -1.68 -10.05
CA GLN A 48 2.78 -2.89 -9.27
C GLN A 48 1.66 -3.91 -9.42
N PHE A 49 0.57 -3.57 -10.11
CA PHE A 49 -0.48 -4.52 -10.48
C PHE A 49 -1.07 -4.19 -11.85
N THR A 50 -1.81 -5.16 -12.41
CA THR A 50 -2.72 -4.97 -13.54
C THR A 50 -4.08 -5.58 -13.20
N ALA A 51 -5.12 -5.10 -13.88
CA ALA A 51 -6.48 -5.62 -13.76
C ALA A 51 -7.04 -5.83 -15.17
N ASP A 52 -7.40 -7.08 -15.49
CA ASP A 52 -8.04 -7.46 -16.76
C ASP A 52 -9.49 -7.84 -16.45
N CYS A 53 -10.44 -7.10 -17.05
CA CYS A 53 -11.87 -7.27 -16.88
C CYS A 53 -12.40 -8.25 -17.93
N TYR A 54 -13.33 -9.15 -17.51
CA TYR A 54 -13.94 -10.17 -18.34
C TYR A 54 -15.46 -10.01 -18.34
N GLU A 55 -16.13 -10.53 -19.38
CA GLU A 55 -17.60 -10.57 -19.42
C GLU A 55 -18.15 -11.27 -18.16
N GLY A 56 -19.33 -10.87 -17.71
CA GLY A 56 -19.93 -11.41 -16.47
C GLY A 56 -19.39 -10.80 -15.17
N GLY A 57 -18.54 -9.77 -15.23
CA GLY A 57 -18.04 -9.03 -14.06
C GLY A 57 -16.85 -9.67 -13.36
N TYR A 58 -16.19 -10.65 -14.00
CA TYR A 58 -14.96 -11.23 -13.47
C TYR A 58 -13.77 -10.29 -13.71
N THR A 59 -12.84 -10.24 -12.77
CA THR A 59 -11.62 -9.44 -12.92
C THR A 59 -10.39 -10.23 -12.51
N MET A 60 -9.40 -10.33 -13.38
CA MET A 60 -8.10 -10.90 -13.07
C MET A 60 -7.15 -9.80 -12.59
N LEU A 61 -6.81 -9.83 -11.32
CA LEU A 61 -5.77 -9.00 -10.74
C LEU A 61 -4.42 -9.75 -10.84
N THR A 62 -3.39 -9.08 -11.33
CA THR A 62 -2.05 -9.65 -11.41
C THR A 62 -1.05 -8.73 -10.72
N LEU A 63 -0.33 -9.23 -9.73
CA LEU A 63 0.80 -8.52 -9.12
C LEU A 63 2.00 -8.57 -10.09
N THR A 64 2.50 -7.41 -10.51
CA THR A 64 3.44 -7.30 -11.63
C THR A 64 4.79 -7.99 -11.35
N GLU A 65 5.30 -7.87 -10.14
CA GLU A 65 6.64 -8.41 -9.81
C GLU A 65 6.62 -9.92 -9.58
N SER A 66 5.68 -10.43 -8.78
CA SER A 66 5.58 -11.86 -8.47
C SER A 66 4.91 -12.66 -9.57
N GLY A 67 4.05 -12.02 -10.38
CA GLY A 67 3.19 -12.68 -11.36
C GLY A 67 2.05 -13.47 -10.72
N GLU A 68 1.80 -13.31 -9.41
CA GLU A 68 0.67 -13.90 -8.72
C GLU A 68 -0.64 -13.36 -9.27
N GLN A 69 -1.61 -14.25 -9.49
CA GLN A 69 -2.89 -13.92 -10.11
C GLN A 69 -4.05 -14.26 -9.19
N PHE A 70 -4.99 -13.31 -9.09
CA PHE A 70 -6.21 -13.43 -8.31
C PHE A 70 -7.40 -13.18 -9.23
N LEU A 71 -8.19 -14.22 -9.47
CA LEU A 71 -9.47 -14.07 -10.18
C LEU A 71 -10.55 -13.65 -9.18
N VAL A 72 -10.98 -12.42 -9.27
CA VAL A 72 -12.09 -11.89 -8.46
C VAL A 72 -13.39 -12.18 -9.20
N THR A 73 -14.30 -12.89 -8.53
CA THR A 73 -15.60 -13.30 -9.09
C THR A 73 -16.72 -12.57 -8.39
N PRO A 74 -17.80 -12.17 -9.09
CA PRO A 74 -19.02 -11.65 -8.44
C PRO A 74 -19.59 -12.59 -7.39
N GLU A 75 -20.38 -12.08 -6.44
CA GLU A 75 -20.93 -12.85 -5.32
C GLU A 75 -21.74 -14.06 -5.78
N ASP A 76 -22.57 -13.90 -6.80
CA ASP A 76 -23.48 -14.93 -7.35
C ASP A 76 -22.97 -15.57 -8.64
N ALA A 77 -21.70 -15.33 -9.01
CA ALA A 77 -21.14 -15.86 -10.24
C ALA A 77 -20.96 -17.38 -10.19
N ALA A 78 -21.10 -18.03 -11.35
CA ALA A 78 -20.77 -19.43 -11.53
C ALA A 78 -19.28 -19.70 -11.30
N GLU A 79 -18.94 -20.94 -10.96
CA GLU A 79 -17.55 -21.37 -10.89
C GLU A 79 -16.92 -21.40 -12.28
N VAL A 80 -15.70 -20.89 -12.39
CA VAL A 80 -14.92 -20.92 -13.63
C VAL A 80 -14.08 -22.19 -13.65
N GLU A 81 -14.31 -23.04 -14.66
CA GLU A 81 -13.50 -24.25 -14.85
C GLU A 81 -12.26 -24.00 -15.72
N GLY A 82 -11.26 -24.86 -15.56
CA GLY A 82 -10.06 -24.83 -16.40
C GLY A 82 -9.05 -23.74 -16.05
N LEU A 83 -9.20 -23.10 -14.91
CA LEU A 83 -8.18 -22.15 -14.42
C LEU A 83 -6.87 -22.88 -14.09
N PRO A 84 -5.72 -22.27 -14.37
CA PRO A 84 -4.44 -22.76 -13.86
C PRO A 84 -4.44 -22.86 -12.33
N GLU A 85 -3.82 -23.88 -11.76
CA GLU A 85 -3.68 -24.07 -10.30
C GLU A 85 -2.99 -22.87 -9.62
N SER A 86 -2.24 -22.07 -10.37
CA SER A 86 -1.56 -20.86 -9.87
C SER A 86 -2.49 -19.66 -9.72
N VAL A 87 -3.73 -19.72 -10.19
CA VAL A 87 -4.71 -18.65 -10.06
C VAL A 87 -5.52 -18.85 -8.79
N THR A 88 -5.46 -17.87 -7.90
CA THR A 88 -6.28 -17.85 -6.68
C THR A 88 -7.63 -17.23 -6.99
N VAL A 89 -8.72 -17.93 -6.66
CA VAL A 89 -10.07 -17.41 -6.86
C VAL A 89 -10.56 -16.72 -5.58
N LEU A 90 -11.03 -15.49 -5.70
CA LEU A 90 -11.59 -14.69 -4.61
C LEU A 90 -12.99 -14.23 -4.99
N ARG A 91 -13.97 -14.46 -4.09
CA ARG A 91 -15.36 -14.06 -4.32
C ARG A 91 -15.66 -12.70 -3.70
N GLN A 92 -16.23 -11.78 -4.50
CA GLN A 92 -16.70 -10.47 -4.04
C GLN A 92 -17.94 -10.58 -3.15
N PRO A 93 -18.08 -9.68 -2.16
CA PRO A 93 -17.00 -8.92 -1.54
C PRO A 93 -16.14 -9.85 -0.69
N VAL A 94 -14.83 -9.72 -0.76
CA VAL A 94 -13.94 -10.52 0.07
C VAL A 94 -14.17 -10.16 1.53
N ARG A 95 -14.36 -11.17 2.38
CA ARG A 95 -14.72 -11.03 3.80
C ARG A 95 -13.76 -11.81 4.69
N ASN A 96 -13.87 -11.58 6.00
CA ASN A 96 -13.05 -12.25 7.01
C ASN A 96 -11.55 -12.09 6.73
N ILE A 97 -11.15 -10.87 6.45
CA ILE A 97 -9.76 -10.54 6.10
C ILE A 97 -8.90 -10.50 7.36
N TYR A 98 -7.74 -11.17 7.29
CA TYR A 98 -6.62 -10.96 8.19
C TYR A 98 -5.69 -9.91 7.58
N LEU A 99 -5.72 -8.69 8.16
CA LEU A 99 -4.99 -7.54 7.64
C LEU A 99 -3.71 -7.30 8.45
N VAL A 100 -2.56 -7.49 7.79
CA VAL A 100 -1.22 -7.26 8.36
C VAL A 100 -0.59 -5.98 7.82
N SER A 101 -0.84 -5.64 6.55
CA SER A 101 -0.34 -4.40 5.96
C SER A 101 -1.13 -3.19 6.47
N THR A 102 -0.49 -2.37 7.32
CA THR A 102 -1.15 -1.25 7.99
C THR A 102 -1.57 -0.12 7.04
N SER A 103 -0.88 0.02 5.90
CA SER A 103 -1.18 1.02 4.88
C SER A 103 -2.51 0.76 4.14
N VAL A 104 -3.00 -0.47 4.17
CA VAL A 104 -4.24 -0.87 3.48
C VAL A 104 -5.49 -0.49 4.26
N MET A 105 -5.41 -0.42 5.60
CA MET A 105 -6.57 -0.12 6.44
C MET A 105 -7.25 1.19 6.06
N ASP A 106 -6.49 2.24 5.79
CA ASP A 106 -7.03 3.55 5.42
C ASP A 106 -7.72 3.52 4.05
N LEU A 107 -7.19 2.73 3.11
CA LEU A 107 -7.84 2.49 1.81
C LEU A 107 -9.17 1.74 1.98
N PHE A 108 -9.24 0.79 2.91
CA PHE A 108 -10.48 0.10 3.26
C PHE A 108 -11.49 1.03 3.92
N LEU A 109 -11.04 1.94 4.81
CA LEU A 109 -11.92 2.95 5.41
C LEU A 109 -12.51 3.87 4.33
N ALA A 110 -11.71 4.32 3.37
CA ALA A 110 -12.17 5.18 2.27
C ALA A 110 -13.19 4.48 1.36
N LEU A 111 -13.18 3.14 1.33
CA LEU A 111 -14.09 2.31 0.53
C LEU A 111 -15.25 1.74 1.35
N ASP A 112 -15.52 2.24 2.55
CA ASP A 112 -16.52 1.65 3.46
C ASP A 112 -16.32 0.13 3.64
N GLY A 113 -15.06 -0.33 3.65
CA GLY A 113 -14.66 -1.73 3.66
C GLY A 113 -14.22 -2.28 5.01
N LEU A 114 -14.29 -1.47 6.10
CA LEU A 114 -13.81 -1.88 7.42
C LEU A 114 -14.44 -3.18 7.93
N ASP A 115 -15.73 -3.41 7.65
CA ASP A 115 -16.46 -4.60 8.08
C ASP A 115 -15.99 -5.89 7.38
N SER A 116 -15.18 -5.79 6.32
CA SER A 116 -14.53 -6.94 5.69
C SER A 116 -13.32 -7.44 6.48
N VAL A 117 -12.75 -6.60 7.36
CA VAL A 117 -11.60 -6.94 8.21
C VAL A 117 -12.08 -7.49 9.53
N THR A 118 -11.72 -8.72 9.86
CA THR A 118 -12.06 -9.37 11.13
C THR A 118 -10.85 -9.59 12.01
N LEU A 119 -9.67 -9.64 11.43
CA LEU A 119 -8.41 -9.90 12.11
C LEU A 119 -7.36 -8.87 11.71
N SER A 120 -6.53 -8.48 12.68
CA SER A 120 -5.45 -7.51 12.49
C SER A 120 -4.10 -8.10 12.92
N GLY A 121 -3.06 -7.82 12.13
CA GLY A 121 -1.66 -8.06 12.48
C GLY A 121 -1.06 -7.03 13.43
N THR A 122 -1.81 -5.95 13.70
CA THR A 122 -1.42 -4.83 14.57
C THR A 122 -2.37 -4.76 15.76
N GLN A 123 -1.85 -4.54 16.96
CA GLN A 123 -2.65 -4.34 18.18
C GLN A 123 -3.36 -2.98 18.15
N ALA A 124 -4.40 -2.80 18.97
CA ALA A 124 -5.21 -1.58 19.01
C ALA A 124 -4.34 -0.31 19.24
N GLU A 125 -3.37 -0.39 20.14
CA GLU A 125 -2.45 0.70 20.47
C GLU A 125 -1.51 1.10 19.34
N GLY A 126 -1.32 0.21 18.36
CA GLY A 126 -0.49 0.44 17.17
C GLY A 126 -1.26 1.10 16.01
N TRP A 127 -2.58 1.25 16.13
CA TRP A 127 -3.39 1.94 15.13
C TRP A 127 -3.51 3.44 15.45
N TYR A 128 -3.11 4.26 14.50
CA TYR A 128 -3.31 5.72 14.50
C TYR A 128 -4.54 6.15 13.69
N LEU A 129 -5.30 5.17 13.19
CA LEU A 129 -6.62 5.33 12.56
C LEU A 129 -7.68 5.08 13.64
N ASP A 130 -8.44 6.10 13.99
CA ASP A 130 -9.38 6.04 15.13
C ASP A 130 -10.49 5.01 14.92
N GLU A 131 -10.99 4.85 13.67
CA GLU A 131 -12.02 3.88 13.32
C GLU A 131 -11.50 2.43 13.46
N ALA A 132 -10.27 2.16 13.05
CA ALA A 132 -9.64 0.85 13.19
C ALA A 132 -9.42 0.52 14.67
N ARG A 133 -8.90 1.48 15.45
CA ARG A 133 -8.72 1.34 16.90
C ARG A 133 -10.03 1.07 17.60
N ALA A 134 -11.06 1.88 17.33
CA ALA A 134 -12.40 1.72 17.91
C ALA A 134 -13.05 0.37 17.53
N ALA A 135 -12.83 -0.12 16.31
CA ALA A 135 -13.30 -1.44 15.90
C ALA A 135 -12.64 -2.57 16.69
N MET A 136 -11.34 -2.46 16.98
CA MET A 136 -10.61 -3.43 17.81
C MET A 136 -11.05 -3.36 19.28
N GLU A 137 -11.18 -2.17 19.84
CA GLU A 137 -11.65 -1.96 21.22
C GLU A 137 -13.07 -2.48 21.43
N ALA A 138 -13.92 -2.37 20.41
CA ALA A 138 -15.27 -2.94 20.39
C ALA A 138 -15.32 -4.44 20.12
N GLY A 139 -14.18 -5.09 19.85
CA GLY A 139 -14.08 -6.52 19.56
C GLY A 139 -14.59 -6.92 18.16
N ARG A 140 -14.83 -5.98 17.26
CA ARG A 140 -15.19 -6.27 15.86
C ARG A 140 -14.00 -6.77 15.06
N ILE A 141 -12.80 -6.28 15.35
CA ILE A 141 -11.54 -6.75 14.81
C ILE A 141 -10.69 -7.30 15.96
N ALA A 142 -10.17 -8.51 15.82
CA ALA A 142 -9.33 -9.14 16.82
C ALA A 142 -7.84 -9.15 16.39
N TYR A 143 -6.94 -8.98 17.34
CA TYR A 143 -5.51 -9.20 17.08
C TYR A 143 -5.21 -10.69 16.88
N ALA A 144 -4.59 -11.04 15.77
CA ALA A 144 -4.25 -12.41 15.39
C ALA A 144 -2.75 -12.63 15.13
N GLY A 145 -1.90 -11.85 15.81
CA GLY A 145 -0.45 -11.95 15.66
C GLY A 145 0.09 -11.10 14.50
N LYS A 146 1.41 -10.92 14.46
CA LYS A 146 2.11 -10.15 13.41
C LYS A 146 2.56 -11.08 12.26
N TYR A 147 2.99 -10.52 11.13
CA TYR A 147 3.47 -11.24 9.94
C TYR A 147 4.41 -12.43 10.25
N SER A 148 5.29 -12.32 11.25
CA SER A 148 6.28 -13.34 11.58
C SER A 148 5.83 -14.34 12.67
N ALA A 149 4.66 -14.13 13.29
CA ALA A 149 4.13 -14.98 14.35
C ALA A 149 2.60 -14.85 14.41
N PRO A 150 1.87 -15.29 13.38
CA PRO A 150 0.40 -15.26 13.36
C PRO A 150 -0.19 -16.31 14.30
N ASP A 151 -1.37 -16.02 14.83
CA ASP A 151 -2.19 -16.94 15.60
C ASP A 151 -3.06 -17.76 14.64
N TYR A 152 -2.50 -18.86 14.16
CA TYR A 152 -3.18 -19.73 13.19
C TYR A 152 -4.52 -20.26 13.67
N GLU A 153 -4.66 -20.51 14.98
CA GLU A 153 -5.93 -21.01 15.55
C GLU A 153 -7.04 -19.97 15.40
N LYS A 154 -6.74 -18.70 15.72
CA LYS A 154 -7.70 -17.61 15.53
C LYS A 154 -8.02 -17.38 14.06
N ILE A 155 -7.02 -17.42 13.20
CA ILE A 155 -7.18 -17.19 11.76
C ILE A 155 -8.10 -18.27 11.15
N LEU A 156 -7.88 -19.53 11.50
CA LEU A 156 -8.74 -20.65 11.09
C LEU A 156 -10.14 -20.54 11.67
N ALA A 157 -10.26 -20.23 12.97
CA ALA A 157 -11.55 -20.11 13.65
C ALA A 157 -12.41 -18.96 13.08
N ALA A 158 -11.79 -17.91 12.55
CA ALA A 158 -12.46 -16.80 11.88
C ALA A 158 -12.89 -17.13 10.44
N ASN A 159 -12.60 -18.31 9.91
CA ASN A 159 -12.77 -18.66 8.50
C ASN A 159 -12.16 -17.60 7.57
N CYS A 160 -10.89 -17.29 7.80
CA CYS A 160 -10.17 -16.25 7.04
C CYS A 160 -10.29 -16.48 5.54
N GLY A 161 -10.84 -15.48 4.83
CA GLY A 161 -11.04 -15.54 3.38
C GLY A 161 -9.85 -15.00 2.58
N LEU A 162 -9.02 -14.15 3.21
CA LEU A 162 -7.81 -13.58 2.60
C LEU A 162 -6.88 -13.06 3.70
N ALA A 163 -5.61 -13.40 3.63
CA ALA A 163 -4.55 -12.76 4.40
C ALA A 163 -3.88 -11.68 3.53
N ILE A 164 -3.92 -10.42 3.98
CA ILE A 164 -3.25 -9.30 3.31
C ILE A 164 -1.97 -8.99 4.07
N GLU A 165 -0.87 -9.44 3.53
CA GLU A 165 0.46 -9.32 4.10
C GLU A 165 1.23 -8.13 3.51
N ASN A 166 2.24 -7.67 4.21
CA ASN A 166 3.24 -6.75 3.66
C ASN A 166 4.50 -7.53 3.25
N THR A 167 5.43 -6.87 2.55
CA THR A 167 6.64 -7.52 2.04
C THR A 167 7.61 -8.03 3.11
N MET A 168 7.40 -7.69 4.40
CA MET A 168 8.17 -8.26 5.51
C MET A 168 7.96 -9.78 5.65
N ILE A 169 6.84 -10.31 5.11
CA ILE A 169 6.57 -11.75 5.07
C ILE A 169 7.66 -12.54 4.33
N TYR A 170 8.38 -11.91 3.41
CA TYR A 170 9.49 -12.54 2.69
C TYR A 170 10.71 -12.87 3.58
N HIS A 171 10.77 -12.29 4.80
CA HIS A 171 11.76 -12.67 5.81
C HIS A 171 11.37 -13.91 6.61
N THR A 172 10.10 -14.34 6.48
CA THR A 172 9.53 -15.53 7.15
C THR A 172 8.64 -16.28 6.16
N PRO A 173 9.18 -16.76 5.03
CA PRO A 173 8.40 -17.36 3.94
C PRO A 173 7.58 -18.59 4.41
N GLU A 174 8.07 -19.28 5.45
CA GLU A 174 7.36 -20.41 6.06
C GLU A 174 5.98 -20.03 6.62
N VAL A 175 5.77 -18.78 7.00
CA VAL A 175 4.47 -18.28 7.48
C VAL A 175 3.48 -18.22 6.32
N LYS A 176 3.90 -17.63 5.18
CA LYS A 176 3.10 -17.57 3.95
C LYS A 176 2.71 -18.98 3.51
N GLU A 177 3.71 -19.87 3.39
CA GLU A 177 3.48 -21.26 3.01
C GLU A 177 2.52 -22.00 3.98
N GLN A 178 2.57 -21.69 5.28
CA GLN A 178 1.70 -22.34 6.26
C GLN A 178 0.25 -21.85 6.15
N LEU A 179 0.02 -20.55 5.90
CA LEU A 179 -1.32 -20.01 5.62
C LEU A 179 -1.91 -20.67 4.37
N GLU A 180 -1.14 -20.75 3.30
CA GLU A 180 -1.56 -21.38 2.04
C GLU A 180 -1.86 -22.88 2.20
N ARG A 181 -1.07 -23.62 2.99
CA ARG A 181 -1.37 -25.02 3.35
C ARG A 181 -2.69 -25.19 4.11
N PHE A 182 -3.09 -24.18 4.86
CA PHE A 182 -4.41 -24.16 5.51
C PHE A 182 -5.54 -23.74 4.55
N GLY A 183 -5.24 -23.51 3.27
CA GLY A 183 -6.21 -23.08 2.27
C GLY A 183 -6.60 -21.60 2.37
N ILE A 184 -5.79 -20.80 3.08
CA ILE A 184 -6.00 -19.37 3.21
C ILE A 184 -5.22 -18.67 2.11
N PRO A 185 -5.88 -17.96 1.18
CA PRO A 185 -5.21 -17.14 0.17
C PRO A 185 -4.33 -16.07 0.84
N VAL A 186 -3.13 -15.86 0.31
CA VAL A 186 -2.22 -14.82 0.81
C VAL A 186 -1.92 -13.85 -0.33
N LEU A 187 -2.20 -12.58 -0.11
CA LEU A 187 -1.88 -11.47 -1.01
C LEU A 187 -0.81 -10.60 -0.35
N VAL A 188 0.33 -10.46 -1.01
CA VAL A 188 1.41 -9.58 -0.52
C VAL A 188 1.26 -8.21 -1.16
N GLU A 189 0.86 -7.24 -0.36
CA GLU A 189 0.59 -5.87 -0.76
C GLU A 189 1.86 -5.15 -1.19
N ARG A 190 1.79 -4.37 -2.27
CA ARG A 190 2.96 -3.72 -2.87
C ARG A 190 2.77 -2.23 -3.19
N SER A 191 1.74 -1.59 -2.68
CA SER A 191 1.49 -0.17 -2.93
C SER A 191 2.66 0.73 -2.50
N SER A 192 3.41 0.31 -1.47
CA SER A 192 4.60 1.05 -1.00
C SER A 192 5.82 0.95 -1.94
N TYR A 193 5.73 0.14 -2.98
CA TYR A 193 6.76 0.04 -4.03
C TYR A 193 6.39 0.80 -5.32
N GLU A 194 5.25 1.47 -5.31
CA GLU A 194 4.94 2.43 -6.37
C GLU A 194 5.88 3.63 -6.29
N SER A 195 6.25 4.16 -7.46
CA SER A 195 7.21 5.25 -7.57
C SER A 195 6.64 6.62 -7.21
N GLY A 196 5.30 6.76 -7.14
CA GLY A 196 4.66 8.04 -6.90
C GLY A 196 3.41 7.95 -6.02
N PRO A 197 3.01 9.07 -5.38
CA PRO A 197 1.86 9.08 -4.48
C PRO A 197 0.54 8.77 -5.20
N LEU A 198 0.34 9.21 -6.44
CA LEU A 198 -0.86 8.89 -7.22
C LEU A 198 -0.89 7.42 -7.62
N ALA A 199 0.25 6.83 -7.98
CA ALA A 199 0.35 5.40 -8.25
C ALA A 199 -0.04 4.57 -7.01
N ARG A 200 0.40 5.00 -5.83
CA ARG A 200 0.04 4.37 -4.56
C ARG A 200 -1.44 4.53 -4.23
N LEU A 201 -2.01 5.70 -4.48
CA LEU A 201 -3.43 5.96 -4.28
C LEU A 201 -4.32 5.17 -5.25
N GLU A 202 -3.83 4.88 -6.46
CA GLU A 202 -4.59 4.11 -7.45
C GLU A 202 -4.84 2.65 -7.02
N TRP A 203 -4.17 2.18 -5.97
CA TRP A 203 -4.50 0.92 -5.30
C TRP A 203 -5.91 0.92 -4.66
N LEU A 204 -6.57 2.09 -4.52
CA LEU A 204 -8.00 2.14 -4.26
C LEU A 204 -8.80 1.30 -5.25
N LYS A 205 -8.44 1.33 -6.55
CA LYS A 205 -9.10 0.53 -7.59
C LYS A 205 -8.90 -0.97 -7.36
N PHE A 206 -7.69 -1.39 -6.96
CA PHE A 206 -7.39 -2.78 -6.61
C PHE A 206 -8.29 -3.29 -5.49
N TRP A 207 -8.36 -2.51 -4.40
CA TRP A 207 -9.19 -2.87 -3.24
C TRP A 207 -10.67 -2.71 -3.54
N GLY A 208 -11.07 -1.75 -4.36
CA GLY A 208 -12.44 -1.58 -4.85
C GLY A 208 -12.95 -2.84 -5.55
N ILE A 209 -12.14 -3.43 -6.43
CA ILE A 209 -12.45 -4.70 -7.10
C ILE A 209 -12.65 -5.82 -6.08
N LEU A 210 -11.78 -5.97 -5.09
CA LEU A 210 -11.91 -7.02 -4.06
C LEU A 210 -13.15 -6.86 -3.18
N LEU A 211 -13.54 -5.60 -2.92
CA LEU A 211 -14.64 -5.27 -2.02
C LEU A 211 -15.99 -5.09 -2.75
N GLY A 212 -16.03 -5.15 -4.10
CA GLY A 212 -17.23 -4.82 -4.88
C GLY A 212 -17.60 -3.34 -4.75
N LYS A 213 -16.59 -2.44 -4.74
CA LYS A 213 -16.70 -0.99 -4.53
C LYS A 213 -15.99 -0.21 -5.63
N GLU A 214 -15.99 -0.73 -6.86
CA GLU A 214 -15.23 -0.19 -7.99
C GLU A 214 -15.60 1.27 -8.27
N GLU A 215 -16.91 1.59 -8.27
CA GLU A 215 -17.37 2.95 -8.52
C GLU A 215 -16.91 3.94 -7.44
N LEU A 216 -16.99 3.53 -6.16
CA LEU A 216 -16.51 4.35 -5.05
C LEU A 216 -14.98 4.56 -5.13
N ALA A 217 -14.24 3.52 -5.52
CA ALA A 217 -12.79 3.58 -5.68
C ALA A 217 -12.38 4.58 -6.76
N GLU A 218 -13.07 4.58 -7.91
CA GLU A 218 -12.84 5.54 -8.98
C GLU A 218 -13.15 6.97 -8.54
N GLN A 219 -14.26 7.19 -7.82
CA GLN A 219 -14.65 8.50 -7.30
C GLN A 219 -13.64 9.04 -6.30
N GLU A 220 -13.21 8.20 -5.34
CA GLU A 220 -12.23 8.59 -4.33
C GLU A 220 -10.86 8.87 -4.96
N PHE A 221 -10.42 8.04 -5.90
CA PHE A 221 -9.17 8.27 -6.61
C PHE A 221 -9.22 9.58 -7.42
N ALA A 222 -10.27 9.80 -8.22
CA ALA A 222 -10.45 11.02 -9.01
C ALA A 222 -10.46 12.28 -8.13
N ARG A 223 -11.12 12.23 -6.96
CA ARG A 223 -11.13 13.32 -5.98
C ARG A 223 -9.72 13.68 -5.49
N GLN A 224 -8.88 12.70 -5.23
CA GLN A 224 -7.51 12.93 -4.78
C GLN A 224 -6.63 13.51 -5.89
N VAL A 225 -6.80 13.04 -7.14
CA VAL A 225 -6.10 13.59 -8.30
C VAL A 225 -6.47 15.07 -8.50
N GLU A 226 -7.77 15.42 -8.41
CA GLU A 226 -8.23 16.80 -8.53
C GLU A 226 -7.61 17.72 -7.48
N ARG A 227 -7.43 17.25 -6.24
CA ARG A 227 -6.80 18.03 -5.16
C ARG A 227 -5.33 18.37 -5.44
N LEU A 228 -4.61 17.52 -6.16
CA LEU A 228 -3.22 17.76 -6.56
C LEU A 228 -3.07 18.58 -7.85
N ALA A 229 -4.14 18.71 -8.64
CA ALA A 229 -4.10 19.42 -9.92
C ALA A 229 -3.49 20.83 -9.83
N PRO A 230 -3.74 21.66 -8.79
CA PRO A 230 -3.12 22.97 -8.66
C PRO A 230 -1.59 22.95 -8.55
N LEU A 231 -1.00 21.84 -8.09
CA LEU A 231 0.46 21.70 -7.96
C LEU A 231 1.12 21.10 -9.20
N THR A 232 0.33 20.52 -10.11
CA THR A 232 0.85 19.88 -11.31
C THR A 232 1.49 20.91 -12.24
N GLY A 233 2.77 20.68 -12.56
CA GLY A 233 3.52 21.54 -13.48
C GLY A 233 3.99 22.87 -12.88
N GLN A 234 3.89 23.07 -11.57
CA GLN A 234 4.51 24.22 -10.91
C GLN A 234 6.04 24.12 -10.98
N ALA A 235 6.69 25.27 -11.06
CA ALA A 235 8.16 25.33 -10.98
C ALA A 235 8.65 25.00 -9.57
N SER A 236 9.84 24.38 -9.46
CA SER A 236 10.49 24.21 -8.16
C SER A 236 10.64 25.55 -7.45
N THR A 237 10.44 25.54 -6.13
CA THR A 237 10.71 26.68 -5.24
C THR A 237 12.21 26.90 -5.00
N GLY A 238 13.07 25.93 -5.42
CA GLY A 238 14.49 25.90 -5.13
C GLY A 238 14.80 25.57 -3.65
N LYS A 239 13.79 25.19 -2.85
CA LYS A 239 13.99 24.77 -1.46
C LYS A 239 14.52 23.34 -1.41
N ARG A 240 15.74 23.17 -0.91
CA ARG A 240 16.36 21.86 -0.70
C ARG A 240 15.81 21.23 0.56
N CYS A 241 15.38 19.97 0.48
CA CYS A 241 14.70 19.25 1.55
C CYS A 241 15.34 17.89 1.81
N ALA A 242 15.54 17.51 3.08
CA ALA A 242 15.93 16.17 3.49
C ALA A 242 14.84 15.53 4.32
N PHE A 243 14.50 14.26 4.02
CA PHE A 243 13.60 13.42 4.81
C PHE A 243 14.43 12.30 5.44
N PHE A 244 14.41 12.17 6.77
CA PHE A 244 15.29 11.24 7.48
C PHE A 244 14.76 10.83 8.86
N SER A 245 15.35 9.77 9.41
CA SER A 245 15.34 9.44 10.84
C SER A 245 16.75 9.02 11.29
N ILE A 246 17.03 9.11 12.60
CA ILE A 246 18.29 8.62 13.16
C ILE A 246 18.01 7.27 13.81
N THR A 247 18.68 6.22 13.35
CA THR A 247 18.51 4.85 13.85
C THR A 247 19.23 4.66 15.19
N ALA A 248 18.87 3.64 15.97
CA ALA A 248 19.53 3.25 17.21
C ALA A 248 21.05 2.96 17.04
N ASN A 249 21.48 2.66 15.81
CA ASN A 249 22.89 2.41 15.47
C ASN A 249 23.62 3.71 15.02
N ASN A 250 23.07 4.88 15.25
CA ASN A 250 23.61 6.18 14.82
C ASN A 250 23.85 6.28 13.30
N LEU A 251 22.92 5.75 12.49
CA LEU A 251 22.90 5.94 11.06
C LEU A 251 21.71 6.83 10.68
N ALA A 252 21.84 7.63 9.64
CA ALA A 252 20.71 8.36 9.09
C ALA A 252 19.97 7.45 8.09
N ASN A 253 18.74 7.09 8.40
CA ASN A 253 17.85 6.40 7.47
C ASN A 253 17.19 7.46 6.57
N VAL A 254 17.43 7.38 5.27
CA VAL A 254 16.91 8.30 4.25
C VAL A 254 16.15 7.54 3.17
N ARG A 255 15.32 8.24 2.39
CA ARG A 255 14.66 7.67 1.22
C ARG A 255 15.58 7.68 0.00
N LYS A 256 15.48 6.68 -0.86
CA LYS A 256 16.11 6.71 -2.18
C LYS A 256 15.36 7.64 -3.13
N GLY A 257 16.01 8.16 -4.17
CA GLY A 257 15.39 9.12 -5.08
C GLY A 257 14.17 8.60 -5.85
N GLY A 258 14.06 7.29 -6.08
CA GLY A 258 12.89 6.67 -6.70
C GLY A 258 11.73 6.35 -5.76
N ASP A 259 11.83 6.68 -4.47
CA ASP A 259 10.77 6.45 -3.49
C ASP A 259 9.65 7.49 -3.61
N TYR A 260 8.42 7.08 -3.32
CA TYR A 260 7.25 7.96 -3.40
C TYR A 260 7.32 9.19 -2.47
N VAL A 261 8.06 9.13 -1.36
CA VAL A 261 8.27 10.30 -0.47
C VAL A 261 9.16 11.35 -1.16
N ALA A 262 10.20 10.91 -1.89
CA ALA A 262 11.01 11.81 -2.70
C ALA A 262 10.15 12.50 -3.76
N GLN A 263 9.30 11.74 -4.46
CA GLN A 263 8.35 12.27 -5.43
C GLN A 263 7.35 13.27 -4.81
N MET A 264 6.85 13.01 -3.60
CA MET A 264 5.97 13.96 -2.90
C MET A 264 6.66 15.29 -2.60
N ILE A 265 7.95 15.26 -2.21
CA ILE A 265 8.76 16.48 -2.01
C ILE A 265 8.88 17.27 -3.31
N GLU A 266 9.17 16.59 -4.43
CA GLU A 266 9.27 17.20 -5.75
C GLU A 266 7.92 17.76 -6.23
N MET A 267 6.82 17.01 -6.08
CA MET A 267 5.46 17.47 -6.42
C MET A 267 5.06 18.71 -5.62
N ALA A 268 5.51 18.83 -4.38
CA ALA A 268 5.29 19.99 -3.53
C ALA A 268 6.16 21.21 -3.94
N GLY A 269 7.08 21.03 -4.88
CA GLY A 269 7.99 22.06 -5.37
C GLY A 269 9.32 22.14 -4.61
N GLY A 270 9.67 21.15 -3.77
CA GLY A 270 10.97 21.07 -3.12
C GLY A 270 11.98 20.27 -3.95
N ASP A 271 13.27 20.45 -3.66
CA ASP A 271 14.36 19.69 -4.27
C ASP A 271 14.88 18.67 -3.22
N TYR A 272 14.60 17.38 -3.44
CA TYR A 272 15.05 16.34 -2.51
C TYR A 272 16.57 16.17 -2.58
N VAL A 273 17.29 16.31 -1.44
CA VAL A 273 18.76 16.34 -1.43
C VAL A 273 19.42 14.99 -1.78
N PHE A 274 18.67 13.88 -1.73
CA PHE A 274 19.14 12.55 -2.06
C PHE A 274 18.40 11.95 -3.29
N ALA A 275 17.95 12.81 -4.21
CA ALA A 275 17.24 12.40 -5.44
C ALA A 275 18.06 11.42 -6.30
N ASP A 276 19.38 11.58 -6.33
CA ASP A 276 20.30 10.71 -7.09
C ASP A 276 20.72 9.45 -6.31
N LEU A 277 20.25 9.27 -5.08
CA LEU A 277 20.62 8.13 -4.25
C LEU A 277 19.96 6.86 -4.78
N THR A 278 20.74 6.00 -5.38
CA THR A 278 20.34 4.68 -5.87
C THR A 278 21.21 3.61 -5.22
N ASP A 279 20.62 2.43 -5.03
CA ASP A 279 21.37 1.28 -4.52
C ASP A 279 21.31 0.17 -5.57
N ASN A 280 22.45 -0.36 -5.92
CA ASN A 280 22.59 -1.39 -6.98
C ASN A 280 22.32 -2.81 -6.46
N GLY A 281 21.86 -3.00 -5.21
CA GLY A 281 21.83 -4.33 -4.59
C GLY A 281 20.59 -4.74 -3.83
N ASN A 282 19.68 -3.83 -3.49
CA ASN A 282 18.45 -4.19 -2.78
C ASN A 282 17.23 -3.41 -3.27
N ASN A 283 16.06 -4.04 -3.16
CA ASN A 283 14.78 -3.43 -3.55
C ASN A 283 14.13 -2.59 -2.44
N LEU A 284 14.88 -2.21 -1.39
CA LEU A 284 14.35 -1.39 -0.31
C LEU A 284 14.21 0.07 -0.76
N SER A 285 13.17 0.73 -0.32
CA SER A 285 12.90 2.16 -0.57
C SER A 285 13.78 3.12 0.25
N THR A 286 14.51 2.59 1.24
CA THR A 286 15.36 3.36 2.16
C THR A 286 16.81 2.91 2.12
N MET A 287 17.70 3.78 2.59
CA MET A 287 19.11 3.50 2.81
C MET A 287 19.58 4.08 4.14
N ASN A 288 20.44 3.36 4.83
CA ASN A 288 21.13 3.83 6.03
C ASN A 288 22.48 4.43 5.62
N LEU A 289 22.65 5.73 5.83
CA LEU A 289 23.87 6.46 5.55
C LEU A 289 24.69 6.65 6.85
N PRO A 290 26.04 6.55 6.78
CA PRO A 290 26.90 7.10 7.83
C PRO A 290 26.58 8.58 8.07
N LEU A 291 26.71 9.05 9.31
CA LEU A 291 26.37 10.44 9.66
C LEU A 291 27.20 11.48 8.89
N GLU A 292 28.44 11.15 8.54
CA GLU A 292 29.33 12.01 7.72
C GLU A 292 28.77 12.19 6.29
N ASP A 293 28.27 11.12 5.68
CA ASP A 293 27.68 11.17 4.33
C ASP A 293 26.34 11.92 4.35
N PHE A 294 25.54 11.68 5.38
CA PHE A 294 24.30 12.44 5.61
C PHE A 294 24.58 13.92 5.79
N TYR A 295 25.57 14.28 6.62
CA TYR A 295 26.01 15.65 6.82
C TYR A 295 26.44 16.29 5.50
N ALA A 296 27.31 15.62 4.74
CA ALA A 296 27.79 16.16 3.48
C ALA A 296 26.66 16.44 2.47
N GLY A 297 25.62 15.59 2.44
CA GLY A 297 24.47 15.75 1.53
C GLY A 297 23.41 16.74 1.99
N ALA A 298 23.15 16.84 3.30
CA ALA A 298 21.96 17.50 3.84
C ALA A 298 22.24 18.75 4.72
N LYS A 299 23.49 19.04 5.10
CA LYS A 299 23.80 20.19 6.00
C LYS A 299 23.30 21.54 5.48
N ASP A 300 23.30 21.74 4.17
CA ASP A 300 22.87 22.94 3.49
C ASP A 300 21.40 22.89 3.03
N ALA A 301 20.61 21.88 3.46
CA ALA A 301 19.19 21.82 3.20
C ALA A 301 18.45 23.00 3.85
N ASP A 302 17.45 23.53 3.14
CA ASP A 302 16.59 24.61 3.63
C ASP A 302 15.56 24.11 4.63
N VAL A 303 15.13 22.85 4.46
CA VAL A 303 14.10 22.20 5.26
C VAL A 303 14.56 20.80 5.66
N LEU A 304 14.37 20.44 6.92
CA LEU A 304 14.54 19.09 7.44
C LEU A 304 13.18 18.51 7.84
N LEU A 305 12.90 17.30 7.37
CA LEU A 305 11.71 16.51 7.71
C LEU A 305 12.15 15.28 8.50
N TYR A 306 11.89 15.29 9.80
CA TYR A 306 12.19 14.14 10.66
C TYR A 306 11.02 13.13 10.60
N ASN A 307 11.33 11.90 10.26
CA ASN A 307 10.36 10.79 10.23
C ASN A 307 10.15 10.24 11.64
N SER A 308 9.01 10.52 12.26
CA SER A 308 8.67 10.08 13.61
C SER A 308 8.14 8.64 13.71
N THR A 309 7.83 8.01 12.59
CA THR A 309 7.08 6.75 12.59
C THR A 309 7.86 5.55 13.11
N ILE A 310 9.20 5.66 13.17
CA ILE A 310 10.09 4.57 13.61
C ILE A 310 10.66 4.87 15.02
N GLU A 311 11.27 6.04 15.18
CA GLU A 311 12.05 6.39 16.40
C GLU A 311 11.32 7.40 17.31
N GLY A 312 10.02 7.56 17.10
CA GLY A 312 9.16 8.44 17.88
C GLY A 312 9.21 9.92 17.47
N VAL A 313 8.26 10.67 18.01
CA VAL A 313 8.11 12.10 17.74
C VAL A 313 9.24 12.91 18.38
N VAL A 314 9.67 13.95 17.69
CA VAL A 314 10.59 14.98 18.19
C VAL A 314 9.83 16.29 18.27
N HIS A 315 9.81 16.93 19.44
CA HIS A 315 9.07 18.18 19.69
C HIS A 315 9.96 19.40 19.68
N THR A 316 11.21 19.25 20.14
CA THR A 316 12.14 20.38 20.23
C THR A 316 13.46 20.12 19.51
N THR A 317 14.15 21.20 19.17
CA THR A 317 15.49 21.16 18.56
C THR A 317 16.48 20.44 19.47
N GLU A 318 16.37 20.59 20.80
CA GLU A 318 17.23 19.91 21.76
C GLU A 318 17.02 18.39 21.72
N GLU A 319 15.76 17.91 21.62
CA GLU A 319 15.46 16.48 21.47
C GLU A 319 16.04 15.91 20.17
N LEU A 320 15.95 16.68 19.07
CA LEU A 320 16.52 16.28 17.78
C LEU A 320 18.06 16.20 17.86
N VAL A 321 18.71 17.26 18.41
CA VAL A 321 20.17 17.32 18.57
C VAL A 321 20.67 16.26 19.55
N ALA A 322 19.88 15.90 20.57
CA ALA A 322 20.21 14.80 21.48
C ALA A 322 20.29 13.43 20.75
N LYS A 323 19.50 13.22 19.68
CA LYS A 323 19.61 12.01 18.84
C LYS A 323 20.90 12.01 18.00
N CYS A 324 21.34 13.16 17.53
CA CYS A 324 22.56 13.32 16.76
C CYS A 324 23.10 14.74 16.91
N PRO A 325 24.18 14.97 17.72
CA PRO A 325 24.72 16.28 17.96
C PRO A 325 25.17 17.06 16.71
N LEU A 326 25.54 16.33 15.65
CA LEU A 326 25.96 16.92 14.38
C LEU A 326 24.84 17.75 13.70
N LEU A 327 23.57 17.46 14.01
CA LEU A 327 22.43 18.20 13.49
C LEU A 327 22.39 19.67 13.90
N ALA A 328 23.05 20.05 15.00
CA ALA A 328 23.17 21.45 15.41
C ALA A 328 23.89 22.36 14.38
N GLU A 329 24.70 21.76 13.50
CA GLU A 329 25.42 22.46 12.43
C GLU A 329 24.63 22.62 11.14
N PHE A 330 23.43 22.00 11.03
CA PHE A 330 22.63 22.05 9.83
C PHE A 330 21.94 23.42 9.68
N LYS A 331 21.94 23.94 8.45
CA LYS A 331 21.29 25.21 8.10
C LYS A 331 19.84 25.29 8.57
N ALA A 332 19.06 24.23 8.30
CA ALA A 332 17.66 24.19 8.68
C ALA A 332 17.44 24.20 10.19
N VAL A 333 18.32 23.57 10.98
CA VAL A 333 18.25 23.60 12.44
C VAL A 333 18.56 25.03 12.94
N GLN A 334 19.61 25.67 12.41
CA GLN A 334 19.99 27.03 12.78
C GLN A 334 18.93 28.07 12.38
N SER A 335 18.17 27.83 11.33
CA SER A 335 17.09 28.72 10.85
C SER A 335 15.71 28.39 11.41
N GLY A 336 15.56 27.32 12.23
CA GLY A 336 14.27 26.85 12.75
C GLY A 336 13.33 26.29 11.69
N SER A 337 13.87 25.73 10.59
CA SER A 337 13.09 25.11 9.51
C SER A 337 13.13 23.59 9.59
N VAL A 338 12.77 23.07 10.75
CA VAL A 338 12.71 21.63 11.04
C VAL A 338 11.28 21.23 11.33
N TRP A 339 10.83 20.16 10.69
CA TRP A 339 9.49 19.62 10.82
C TRP A 339 9.57 18.14 11.16
N CYS A 340 8.59 17.66 11.93
CA CYS A 340 8.46 16.26 12.32
C CYS A 340 7.14 15.72 11.75
N THR A 341 7.16 14.52 11.15
CA THR A 341 5.92 13.87 10.69
C THR A 341 5.07 13.43 11.88
N THR A 342 3.74 13.30 11.68
CA THR A 342 2.88 12.58 12.62
C THR A 342 3.19 11.08 12.57
N GLN A 343 2.88 10.36 13.65
CA GLN A 343 3.07 8.90 13.72
C GLN A 343 2.10 8.15 12.79
N SER A 344 0.96 8.75 12.44
CA SER A 344 -0.03 8.21 11.51
C SER A 344 0.43 8.19 10.05
N PHE A 345 1.49 8.90 9.69
CA PHE A 345 1.89 9.19 8.31
C PHE A 345 1.87 7.97 7.37
N PHE A 346 2.41 6.81 7.78
CA PHE A 346 2.43 5.63 6.93
C PHE A 346 1.16 4.78 6.98
N GLN A 347 0.25 5.08 7.89
CA GLN A 347 -1.05 4.39 7.96
C GLN A 347 -2.15 5.09 7.15
N GLN A 348 -2.01 6.40 6.90
CA GLN A 348 -3.01 7.23 6.21
C GLN A 348 -2.69 7.33 4.72
N SER A 349 -2.90 6.25 3.99
CA SER A 349 -2.57 6.16 2.56
C SER A 349 -3.40 7.07 1.67
N THR A 350 -4.66 7.36 2.03
CA THR A 350 -5.53 8.28 1.29
C THR A 350 -5.15 9.73 1.49
N ALA A 351 -4.46 10.04 2.57
CA ALA A 351 -4.06 11.38 2.95
C ALA A 351 -2.64 11.76 2.47
N LEU A 352 -2.03 10.99 1.56
CA LEU A 352 -0.76 11.34 0.92
C LEU A 352 -0.82 12.69 0.19
N VAL A 353 -1.99 13.02 -0.37
CA VAL A 353 -2.25 14.33 -0.97
C VAL A 353 -2.12 15.46 0.05
N ASP A 354 -2.63 15.27 1.26
CA ASP A 354 -2.53 16.27 2.33
C ASP A 354 -1.09 16.51 2.73
N PHE A 355 -0.25 15.46 2.73
CA PHE A 355 1.17 15.62 2.99
C PHE A 355 1.88 16.44 1.90
N VAL A 356 1.53 16.23 0.62
CA VAL A 356 2.06 17.07 -0.49
C VAL A 356 1.64 18.53 -0.33
N LEU A 357 0.38 18.78 0.06
CA LEU A 357 -0.13 20.12 0.31
C LEU A 357 0.55 20.77 1.53
N ASP A 358 0.78 20.04 2.62
CA ASP A 358 1.53 20.49 3.78
C ASP A 358 2.96 20.89 3.38
N LEU A 359 3.65 20.04 2.61
CA LEU A 359 4.99 20.31 2.11
C LEU A 359 5.03 21.57 1.25
N HIS A 360 4.06 21.72 0.33
CA HIS A 360 3.97 22.91 -0.52
C HIS A 360 3.89 24.19 0.32
N ARG A 361 3.09 24.17 1.38
CA ARG A 361 2.98 25.29 2.32
C ARG A 361 4.29 25.52 3.06
N VAL A 362 4.98 24.47 3.51
CA VAL A 362 6.31 24.58 4.16
C VAL A 362 7.34 25.20 3.22
N PHE A 363 7.26 24.93 1.91
CA PHE A 363 8.22 25.50 0.95
C PHE A 363 7.88 26.93 0.51
N THR A 364 6.60 27.33 0.58
CA THR A 364 6.14 28.62 0.03
C THR A 364 5.72 29.65 1.07
N GLU A 365 5.28 29.22 2.25
CA GLU A 365 4.84 30.10 3.33
C GLU A 365 5.93 30.31 4.37
N ASN A 366 5.85 31.42 5.09
CA ASN A 366 6.71 31.65 6.25
C ASN A 366 5.97 31.21 7.49
N ASP A 367 6.37 30.06 8.08
CA ASP A 367 5.80 29.49 9.30
C ASP A 367 4.32 29.05 9.15
N PRO A 368 4.01 28.09 8.24
CA PRO A 368 2.64 27.63 8.06
C PRO A 368 2.11 26.95 9.32
N ALA A 369 0.84 27.24 9.65
CA ALA A 369 0.12 26.64 10.77
C ALA A 369 -0.93 25.64 10.27
N ASP A 370 -1.49 24.86 11.20
CA ASP A 370 -2.60 23.91 10.92
C ASP A 370 -2.30 22.90 9.80
N LEU A 371 -1.06 22.38 9.80
CA LEU A 371 -0.65 21.30 8.91
C LEU A 371 -1.19 19.96 9.43
N GLN A 372 -1.57 19.08 8.53
CA GLN A 372 -2.16 17.78 8.89
C GLN A 372 -1.09 16.78 9.35
N PHE A 373 -0.01 16.65 8.60
CA PHE A 373 1.03 15.64 8.82
C PHE A 373 2.34 16.17 9.38
N LEU A 374 2.54 17.47 9.36
CA LEU A 374 3.78 18.09 9.78
C LEU A 374 3.57 18.92 11.06
N ARG A 375 4.50 18.78 11.97
CA ARG A 375 4.59 19.59 13.21
C ARG A 375 5.95 20.24 13.23
N LYS A 376 5.97 21.54 13.48
CA LYS A 376 7.23 22.27 13.62
C LYS A 376 7.98 21.77 14.86
N VAL A 377 9.27 21.59 14.73
CA VAL A 377 10.17 21.30 15.85
C VAL A 377 10.62 22.63 16.41
N GLU A 378 10.31 22.92 17.70
CA GLU A 378 10.56 24.20 18.39
C GLU A 378 11.99 24.34 18.90
#